data_17721f4302a30316234b7334554f988a
#
_entry.id   17721f4302a30316234b7334554f988a
#
_cell.length_a   1.000
_cell.length_b   1.000
_cell.length_c   1.000
_cell.angle_alpha   90.00
_cell.angle_beta   90.00
_cell.angle_gamma   90.00
#
_symmetry.space_group_name_H-M   'P 1'
#
loop_
_entity.id
_entity.type
_entity.pdbx_description
1 polymer ?
#
loop_
_entity_poly.entity_id
_entity_poly.type
_entity_poly.pdbx_seq_one_letter_code
_entity_poly.pdbx_strand_id
1 'polypeptide(L)'
;MVGLAHIEAPVVVTSAEFEERLAPTRRALRLPPNLLERVSGVRERRWWAEGTNFEDMAAEAGAKALAAAGVDPGDVGLLVNTSVSRPHLEPSVAVGVHHRMGLPSSALNFDITNACLGFVNGLQMASAMIDSGQIDYAVVVDAEDVRPTQEDTLRRLTADGVTRGDYTDQFASLTLGDGAAAAVVGRASDRPDGHRILGGVSRAGTEHHRLCVGSFGKMTTDTKSLLTHGLKLVTDAWHEAERSGWDWRRLDRYVTHQISTPYTNAIIEAVDLDPATVPITFDRWGNVGPAAIAMTLSEQAESLSPGDRVMCLGVGSGLNTTMLELDW
;
A
#
# COMPACT_ATOMS: atom_id res chain seq x y z
N MET A 1 8.80 14.04 -6.79
CA MET A 1 8.21 12.97 -7.60
C MET A 1 7.88 13.54 -8.97
N VAL A 2 8.30 12.90 -10.05
CA VAL A 2 8.19 13.43 -11.43
C VAL A 2 7.36 12.53 -12.35
N GLY A 3 6.96 11.37 -11.88
CA GLY A 3 6.04 10.46 -12.56
C GLY A 3 5.38 9.54 -11.56
N LEU A 4 4.13 9.21 -11.83
CA LEU A 4 3.32 8.31 -11.00
C LEU A 4 2.38 7.54 -11.92
N ALA A 5 2.25 6.24 -11.72
CA ALA A 5 1.34 5.40 -12.47
C ALA A 5 0.84 4.23 -11.63
N HIS A 6 -0.32 3.69 -11.99
CA HIS A 6 -0.84 2.46 -11.40
C HIS A 6 -1.43 1.54 -12.47
N ILE A 7 -1.65 0.29 -12.08
CA ILE A 7 -2.32 -0.74 -12.88
C ILE A 7 -3.32 -1.44 -11.99
N GLU A 8 -4.57 -1.40 -12.38
CA GLU A 8 -5.62 -2.21 -11.76
C GLU A 8 -5.55 -3.64 -12.29
N ALA A 9 -5.59 -4.62 -11.39
CA ALA A 9 -5.75 -6.00 -11.81
C ALA A 9 -7.15 -6.21 -12.42
N PRO A 10 -7.27 -6.98 -13.52
CA PRO A 10 -8.46 -6.95 -14.38
C PRO A 10 -9.65 -7.76 -13.85
N VAL A 11 -9.44 -8.74 -12.96
CA VAL A 11 -10.50 -9.64 -12.52
C VAL A 11 -11.18 -9.08 -11.28
N VAL A 12 -12.46 -8.75 -11.40
CA VAL A 12 -13.28 -8.31 -10.26
C VAL A 12 -13.72 -9.54 -9.47
N VAL A 13 -13.52 -9.49 -8.15
CA VAL A 13 -13.96 -10.53 -7.21
C VAL A 13 -14.74 -9.87 -6.09
N THR A 14 -16.02 -10.20 -5.95
CA THR A 14 -16.90 -9.56 -4.99
C THR A 14 -16.80 -10.20 -3.59
N SER A 15 -17.13 -9.41 -2.55
CA SER A 15 -17.29 -9.94 -1.20
C SER A 15 -18.41 -10.98 -1.13
N ALA A 16 -19.44 -10.86 -1.97
CA ALA A 16 -20.53 -11.83 -2.07
C ALA A 16 -20.05 -13.22 -2.56
N GLU A 17 -19.13 -13.27 -3.53
CA GLU A 17 -18.53 -14.54 -3.99
C GLU A 17 -17.74 -15.23 -2.86
N PHE A 18 -16.98 -14.50 -2.07
CA PHE A 18 -16.29 -15.06 -0.91
C PHE A 18 -17.28 -15.55 0.14
N GLU A 19 -18.32 -14.78 0.41
CA GLU A 19 -19.41 -15.14 1.34
C GLU A 19 -20.16 -16.40 0.91
N GLU A 20 -20.37 -16.62 -0.40
CA GLU A 20 -20.95 -17.83 -0.96
C GLU A 20 -20.03 -19.03 -0.72
N ARG A 21 -18.76 -18.92 -1.04
CA ARG A 21 -17.75 -19.96 -0.78
C ARG A 21 -17.64 -20.31 0.71
N LEU A 22 -17.79 -19.33 1.60
CA LEU A 22 -17.75 -19.48 3.06
C LEU A 22 -19.12 -19.81 3.69
N ALA A 23 -20.18 -19.95 2.90
CA ALA A 23 -21.53 -20.13 3.42
C ALA A 23 -21.70 -21.35 4.38
N PRO A 24 -21.09 -22.51 4.16
CA PRO A 24 -21.14 -23.62 5.11
C PRO A 24 -20.54 -23.25 6.46
N THR A 25 -19.35 -22.68 6.48
CA THR A 25 -18.63 -22.23 7.68
C THR A 25 -19.40 -21.14 8.42
N ARG A 26 -19.90 -20.14 7.68
CA ARG A 26 -20.74 -19.09 8.25
C ARG A 26 -21.92 -19.64 8.99
N ARG A 27 -22.66 -20.61 8.41
CA ARG A 27 -23.80 -21.25 9.05
C ARG A 27 -23.40 -22.03 10.30
N ALA A 28 -22.32 -22.82 10.21
CA ALA A 28 -21.80 -23.58 11.34
C ALA A 28 -21.38 -22.68 12.51
N LEU A 29 -20.73 -21.56 12.22
CA LEU A 29 -20.27 -20.58 13.21
C LEU A 29 -21.36 -19.56 13.62
N ARG A 30 -22.57 -19.64 13.06
CA ARG A 30 -23.68 -18.68 13.29
C ARG A 30 -23.22 -17.22 13.06
N LEU A 31 -22.48 -16.98 11.98
CA LEU A 31 -22.07 -15.64 11.57
C LEU A 31 -23.18 -15.02 10.68
N PRO A 32 -23.41 -13.70 10.78
CA PRO A 32 -24.42 -13.03 9.96
C PRO A 32 -24.03 -13.04 8.46
N PRO A 33 -25.01 -12.87 7.55
CA PRO A 33 -24.73 -12.72 6.13
C PRO A 33 -24.08 -11.35 5.84
N ASN A 34 -23.38 -11.27 4.71
CA ASN A 34 -22.70 -10.08 4.23
C ASN A 34 -21.72 -9.47 5.27
N LEU A 35 -21.10 -10.36 6.06
CA LEU A 35 -20.23 -9.95 7.15
C LEU A 35 -19.00 -9.22 6.63
N LEU A 36 -18.41 -9.72 5.53
CA LEU A 36 -17.19 -9.19 4.97
C LEU A 36 -17.36 -7.73 4.54
N GLU A 37 -18.35 -7.45 3.70
CA GLU A 37 -18.64 -6.09 3.26
C GLU A 37 -19.08 -5.19 4.42
N ARG A 38 -20.00 -5.67 5.27
CA ARG A 38 -20.53 -4.89 6.39
C ARG A 38 -19.47 -4.45 7.41
N VAL A 39 -18.47 -5.29 7.65
CA VAL A 39 -17.43 -5.02 8.65
C VAL A 39 -16.27 -4.23 8.06
N SER A 40 -15.88 -4.53 6.82
CA SER A 40 -14.73 -3.89 6.20
C SER A 40 -15.08 -2.70 5.29
N GLY A 41 -16.25 -2.69 4.70
CA GLY A 41 -16.62 -1.76 3.62
C GLY A 41 -16.08 -2.18 2.25
N VAL A 42 -15.35 -3.30 2.16
CA VAL A 42 -14.82 -3.82 0.89
C VAL A 42 -15.94 -4.56 0.16
N ARG A 43 -16.44 -3.97 -0.92
CA ARG A 43 -17.49 -4.57 -1.77
C ARG A 43 -16.89 -5.57 -2.74
N GLU A 44 -15.75 -5.22 -3.33
CA GLU A 44 -14.99 -6.03 -4.28
C GLU A 44 -13.49 -5.80 -4.10
N ARG A 45 -12.72 -6.69 -4.69
CA ARG A 45 -11.26 -6.55 -4.85
C ARG A 45 -10.90 -6.98 -6.25
N ARG A 46 -9.65 -6.79 -6.59
CA ARG A 46 -9.12 -7.16 -7.88
C ARG A 46 -8.19 -8.34 -7.74
N TRP A 47 -8.15 -9.19 -8.76
CA TRP A 47 -7.15 -10.24 -8.93
C TRP A 47 -6.51 -10.12 -10.31
N TRP A 48 -5.25 -10.49 -10.37
CA TRP A 48 -4.61 -10.70 -11.65
C TRP A 48 -5.27 -11.88 -12.39
N ALA A 49 -5.17 -11.84 -13.74
CA ALA A 49 -5.55 -13.00 -14.55
C ALA A 49 -4.67 -14.20 -14.19
N GLU A 50 -5.21 -15.40 -14.35
CA GLU A 50 -4.45 -16.61 -14.05
C GLU A 50 -3.18 -16.70 -14.90
N GLY A 51 -2.04 -17.03 -14.26
CA GLY A 51 -0.74 -17.08 -14.91
C GLY A 51 -0.04 -15.73 -15.08
N THR A 52 -0.62 -14.63 -14.64
CA THR A 52 0.07 -13.34 -14.62
C THR A 52 1.25 -13.40 -13.64
N ASN A 53 2.41 -12.97 -14.08
CA ASN A 53 3.55 -12.76 -13.21
C ASN A 53 3.49 -11.32 -12.67
N PHE A 54 3.38 -11.15 -11.35
CA PHE A 54 3.26 -9.82 -10.74
C PHE A 54 4.52 -8.96 -10.90
N GLU A 55 5.70 -9.56 -11.10
CA GLU A 55 6.91 -8.82 -11.42
C GLU A 55 6.82 -8.13 -12.80
N ASP A 56 6.10 -8.75 -13.76
CA ASP A 56 5.81 -8.12 -15.04
C ASP A 56 4.92 -6.90 -14.84
N MET A 57 3.97 -6.97 -13.90
CA MET A 57 3.08 -5.86 -13.57
C MET A 57 3.80 -4.72 -12.84
N ALA A 58 4.74 -5.06 -11.95
CA ALA A 58 5.62 -4.07 -11.32
C ALA A 58 6.48 -3.35 -12.38
N ALA A 59 7.04 -4.11 -13.31
CA ALA A 59 7.85 -3.54 -14.41
C ALA A 59 7.01 -2.68 -15.36
N GLU A 60 5.77 -3.10 -15.68
CA GLU A 60 4.85 -2.32 -16.50
C GLU A 60 4.43 -1.01 -15.81
N ALA A 61 4.14 -1.04 -14.51
CA ALA A 61 3.86 0.16 -13.74
C ALA A 61 5.07 1.11 -13.74
N GLY A 62 6.29 0.57 -13.54
CA GLY A 62 7.54 1.31 -13.64
C GLY A 62 7.74 1.96 -15.01
N ALA A 63 7.51 1.23 -16.08
CA ALA A 63 7.62 1.75 -17.45
C ALA A 63 6.59 2.87 -17.72
N LYS A 64 5.35 2.72 -17.24
CA LYS A 64 4.31 3.77 -17.33
C LYS A 64 4.72 5.02 -16.55
N ALA A 65 5.28 4.87 -15.35
CA ALA A 65 5.73 6.00 -14.54
C ALA A 65 6.92 6.72 -15.19
N LEU A 66 7.89 5.98 -15.79
CA LEU A 66 9.00 6.57 -16.55
C LEU A 66 8.49 7.32 -17.78
N ALA A 67 7.55 6.74 -18.53
CA ALA A 67 6.95 7.39 -19.69
C ALA A 67 6.21 8.68 -19.30
N ALA A 68 5.44 8.67 -18.20
CA ALA A 68 4.77 9.85 -17.68
C ALA A 68 5.77 10.93 -17.21
N ALA A 69 6.92 10.51 -16.67
CA ALA A 69 8.00 11.41 -16.27
C ALA A 69 8.84 11.94 -17.44
N GLY A 70 8.77 11.32 -18.63
CA GLY A 70 9.68 11.59 -19.72
C GLY A 70 11.15 11.27 -19.40
N VAL A 71 11.39 10.26 -18.55
CA VAL A 71 12.72 9.81 -18.11
C VAL A 71 13.11 8.56 -18.89
N ASP A 72 14.30 8.56 -19.47
CA ASP A 72 14.83 7.37 -20.14
C ASP A 72 15.22 6.29 -19.12
N PRO A 73 14.87 5.01 -19.34
CA PRO A 73 15.36 3.93 -18.48
C PRO A 73 16.86 3.92 -18.24
N GLY A 74 17.65 4.39 -19.21
CA GLY A 74 19.12 4.51 -19.12
C GLY A 74 19.61 5.52 -18.07
N ASP A 75 18.77 6.48 -17.67
CA ASP A 75 19.08 7.50 -16.66
C ASP A 75 18.75 7.08 -15.23
N VAL A 76 18.09 5.93 -15.06
CA VAL A 76 17.71 5.42 -13.75
C VAL A 76 18.92 4.90 -12.99
N GLY A 77 19.20 5.48 -11.83
CA GLY A 77 20.29 5.06 -10.94
C GLY A 77 19.86 4.10 -9.82
N LEU A 78 18.55 3.98 -9.58
CA LEU A 78 18.02 3.12 -8.53
C LEU A 78 16.62 2.57 -8.87
N LEU A 79 16.43 1.27 -8.68
CA LEU A 79 15.13 0.62 -8.60
C LEU A 79 14.91 0.11 -7.19
N VAL A 80 13.79 0.50 -6.56
CA VAL A 80 13.32 -0.04 -5.29
C VAL A 80 12.01 -0.76 -5.51
N ASN A 81 11.95 -2.06 -5.18
CA ASN A 81 10.69 -2.79 -5.09
C ASN A 81 10.20 -2.81 -3.65
N THR A 82 8.91 -2.59 -3.45
CA THR A 82 8.32 -2.46 -2.12
C THR A 82 7.25 -3.51 -1.81
N SER A 83 7.04 -4.46 -2.72
CA SER A 83 6.02 -5.50 -2.62
C SER A 83 6.17 -6.36 -1.37
N VAL A 84 5.05 -6.65 -0.72
CA VAL A 84 4.96 -7.70 0.31
C VAL A 84 4.88 -9.06 -0.35
N SER A 85 4.17 -9.16 -1.46
CA SER A 85 4.12 -10.35 -2.30
C SER A 85 5.51 -10.69 -2.85
N ARG A 86 5.88 -11.97 -2.76
CA ARG A 86 7.15 -12.46 -3.30
C ARG A 86 7.08 -13.93 -3.63
N PRO A 87 7.62 -14.35 -4.80
CA PRO A 87 7.59 -15.76 -5.24
C PRO A 87 8.66 -16.60 -4.54
N HIS A 88 9.71 -15.95 -4.03
CA HIS A 88 10.89 -16.57 -3.43
C HIS A 88 11.55 -15.62 -2.43
N LEU A 89 12.41 -16.16 -1.57
CA LEU A 89 13.16 -15.35 -0.60
C LEU A 89 14.40 -14.70 -1.21
N GLU A 90 15.00 -15.33 -2.21
CA GLU A 90 16.26 -14.94 -2.86
C GLU A 90 16.24 -15.37 -4.32
N PRO A 91 16.66 -14.49 -5.26
CA PRO A 91 17.09 -13.10 -5.06
C PRO A 91 15.96 -12.15 -4.66
N SER A 92 16.24 -10.83 -4.48
CA SER A 92 15.20 -9.81 -4.28
C SER A 92 14.29 -9.72 -5.52
N VAL A 93 13.03 -9.37 -5.32
CA VAL A 93 12.07 -9.13 -6.42
C VAL A 93 12.55 -8.02 -7.35
N ALA A 94 13.21 -7.00 -6.80
CA ALA A 94 13.78 -5.91 -7.57
C ALA A 94 14.72 -6.38 -8.72
N VAL A 95 15.44 -7.49 -8.55
CA VAL A 95 16.32 -8.04 -9.61
C VAL A 95 15.52 -8.43 -10.85
N GLY A 96 14.40 -9.14 -10.65
CA GLY A 96 13.51 -9.55 -11.74
C GLY A 96 12.86 -8.35 -12.44
N VAL A 97 12.42 -7.36 -11.68
CA VAL A 97 11.80 -6.13 -12.20
C VAL A 97 12.83 -5.29 -12.95
N HIS A 98 14.05 -5.11 -12.40
CA HIS A 98 15.15 -4.41 -13.05
C HIS A 98 15.46 -4.98 -14.44
N HIS A 99 15.55 -6.32 -14.54
CA HIS A 99 15.77 -7.01 -15.79
C HIS A 99 14.67 -6.75 -16.82
N ARG A 100 13.39 -6.85 -16.39
CA ARG A 100 12.21 -6.64 -17.24
C ARG A 100 12.09 -5.21 -17.74
N MET A 101 12.46 -4.24 -16.92
CA MET A 101 12.48 -2.83 -17.31
C MET A 101 13.67 -2.45 -18.20
N GLY A 102 14.65 -3.35 -18.39
CA GLY A 102 15.84 -3.09 -19.19
C GLY A 102 16.72 -1.98 -18.61
N LEU A 103 16.75 -1.83 -17.27
CA LEU A 103 17.56 -0.80 -16.62
C LEU A 103 19.06 -1.07 -16.78
N PRO A 104 19.91 -0.02 -16.75
CA PRO A 104 21.34 -0.16 -16.93
C PRO A 104 21.99 -0.95 -15.78
N SER A 105 23.05 -1.68 -16.04
CA SER A 105 23.79 -2.44 -15.02
C SER A 105 24.42 -1.57 -13.93
N SER A 106 24.48 -0.27 -14.12
CA SER A 106 24.89 0.72 -13.12
C SER A 106 23.78 1.08 -12.12
N ALA A 107 22.51 0.75 -12.43
CA ALA A 107 21.40 1.01 -11.52
C ALA A 107 21.41 0.04 -10.34
N LEU A 108 21.40 0.57 -9.12
CA LEU A 108 21.18 -0.20 -7.91
C LEU A 108 19.76 -0.79 -7.91
N ASN A 109 19.61 -1.98 -7.32
CA ASN A 109 18.29 -2.58 -7.16
C ASN A 109 18.21 -3.39 -5.87
N PHE A 110 17.14 -3.21 -5.10
CA PHE A 110 16.87 -3.95 -3.87
C PHE A 110 15.40 -3.81 -3.43
N ASP A 111 14.98 -4.67 -2.51
CA ASP A 111 13.66 -4.60 -1.89
C ASP A 111 13.71 -3.79 -0.60
N ILE A 112 12.66 -2.98 -0.35
CA ILE A 112 12.36 -2.40 0.96
C ILE A 112 11.12 -3.10 1.51
N THR A 113 11.29 -3.82 2.62
CA THR A 113 10.22 -4.56 3.26
C THR A 113 9.81 -3.89 4.56
N ASN A 114 8.73 -3.11 4.53
CA ASN A 114 8.12 -2.52 5.73
C ASN A 114 6.58 -2.61 5.65
N ALA A 115 6.08 -3.80 5.32
CA ALA A 115 4.65 -4.06 5.15
C ALA A 115 3.99 -2.94 4.32
N CYS A 116 2.81 -2.47 4.72
CA CYS A 116 2.04 -1.45 4.00
C CYS A 116 2.74 -0.08 3.83
N LEU A 117 3.87 0.14 4.47
CA LEU A 117 4.65 1.38 4.39
C LEU A 117 5.79 1.31 3.37
N GLY A 118 6.04 0.14 2.77
CA GLY A 118 7.16 -0.07 1.86
C GLY A 118 7.28 1.03 0.81
N PHE A 119 6.18 1.37 0.13
CA PHE A 119 6.18 2.36 -0.95
C PHE A 119 6.58 3.76 -0.46
N VAL A 120 5.97 4.23 0.64
CA VAL A 120 6.28 5.56 1.22
C VAL A 120 7.73 5.61 1.71
N ASN A 121 8.24 4.53 2.32
CA ASN A 121 9.63 4.43 2.71
C ASN A 121 10.58 4.36 1.51
N GLY A 122 10.16 3.72 0.41
CA GLY A 122 10.87 3.73 -0.87
C GLY A 122 11.04 5.16 -1.41
N LEU A 123 9.98 5.97 -1.37
CA LEU A 123 10.04 7.39 -1.75
C LEU A 123 11.02 8.16 -0.86
N GLN A 124 10.98 7.96 0.46
CA GLN A 124 11.91 8.62 1.40
C GLN A 124 13.36 8.23 1.13
N MET A 125 13.64 6.96 0.90
CA MET A 125 14.99 6.48 0.59
C MET A 125 15.49 7.02 -0.75
N ALA A 126 14.67 6.97 -1.79
CA ALA A 126 14.99 7.50 -3.12
C ALA A 126 15.31 9.01 -3.04
N SER A 127 14.48 9.78 -2.35
CA SER A 127 14.71 11.22 -2.15
C SER A 127 16.03 11.51 -1.45
N ALA A 128 16.35 10.77 -0.39
CA ALA A 128 17.61 10.95 0.36
C ALA A 128 18.85 10.64 -0.52
N MET A 129 18.79 9.63 -1.38
CA MET A 129 19.89 9.31 -2.30
C MET A 129 20.05 10.34 -3.40
N ILE A 130 18.96 10.92 -3.92
CA ILE A 130 18.97 11.99 -4.90
C ILE A 130 19.51 13.29 -4.26
N ASP A 131 19.04 13.65 -3.07
CA ASP A 131 19.48 14.86 -2.37
C ASP A 131 20.97 14.80 -2.00
N SER A 132 21.48 13.61 -1.69
CA SER A 132 22.92 13.40 -1.43
C SER A 132 23.78 13.33 -2.71
N GLY A 133 23.17 13.40 -3.89
CA GLY A 133 23.88 13.40 -5.19
C GLY A 133 24.44 12.05 -5.61
N GLN A 134 23.95 10.94 -5.03
CA GLN A 134 24.38 9.60 -5.40
C GLN A 134 23.76 9.13 -6.72
N ILE A 135 22.54 9.57 -7.00
CA ILE A 135 21.76 9.23 -8.21
C ILE A 135 20.95 10.44 -8.65
N ASP A 136 20.56 10.47 -9.93
CA ASP A 136 19.72 11.54 -10.49
C ASP A 136 18.24 11.13 -10.53
N TYR A 137 17.94 9.87 -10.88
CA TYR A 137 16.59 9.33 -10.91
C TYR A 137 16.50 7.98 -10.20
N ALA A 138 15.38 7.79 -9.52
CA ALA A 138 14.99 6.52 -8.91
C ALA A 138 13.58 6.12 -9.35
N VAL A 139 13.34 4.81 -9.48
CA VAL A 139 12.01 4.24 -9.67
C VAL A 139 11.65 3.42 -8.43
N VAL A 140 10.54 3.75 -7.80
CA VAL A 140 9.94 2.96 -6.72
C VAL A 140 8.75 2.21 -7.32
N VAL A 141 8.75 0.89 -7.23
CA VAL A 141 7.69 0.03 -7.76
C VAL A 141 7.08 -0.82 -6.67
N ASP A 142 5.83 -1.18 -6.87
CA ASP A 142 5.10 -2.12 -6.05
C ASP A 142 4.13 -2.92 -6.92
N ALA A 143 4.01 -4.21 -6.66
CA ALA A 143 2.91 -5.02 -7.19
C ALA A 143 2.54 -6.10 -6.17
N GLU A 144 1.26 -6.33 -6.00
CA GLU A 144 0.77 -7.34 -5.08
C GLU A 144 0.00 -8.44 -5.81
N ASP A 145 0.31 -9.68 -5.46
CA ASP A 145 -0.41 -10.90 -5.86
C ASP A 145 -0.90 -11.62 -4.60
N VAL A 146 -2.10 -11.30 -4.17
CA VAL A 146 -2.69 -11.82 -2.94
C VAL A 146 -3.63 -13.00 -3.18
N ARG A 147 -3.97 -13.29 -4.45
CA ARG A 147 -4.87 -14.40 -4.81
C ARG A 147 -4.44 -15.74 -4.19
N PRO A 148 -3.14 -16.17 -4.22
CA PRO A 148 -2.72 -17.42 -3.58
C PRO A 148 -3.01 -17.44 -2.08
N THR A 149 -2.73 -16.34 -1.37
CA THR A 149 -3.00 -16.20 0.07
C THR A 149 -4.50 -16.25 0.37
N GLN A 150 -5.34 -15.62 -0.46
CA GLN A 150 -6.79 -15.62 -0.31
C GLN A 150 -7.38 -17.01 -0.59
N GLU A 151 -6.94 -17.69 -1.64
CA GLU A 151 -7.38 -19.06 -1.95
C GLU A 151 -7.00 -20.03 -0.82
N ASP A 152 -5.79 -19.91 -0.28
CA ASP A 152 -5.35 -20.68 0.88
C ASP A 152 -6.17 -20.37 2.13
N THR A 153 -6.52 -19.11 2.35
CA THR A 153 -7.40 -18.70 3.45
C THR A 153 -8.78 -19.28 3.31
N LEU A 154 -9.40 -19.20 2.13
CA LEU A 154 -10.71 -19.76 1.86
C LEU A 154 -10.71 -21.29 2.07
N ARG A 155 -9.65 -21.99 1.63
CA ARG A 155 -9.49 -23.43 1.83
C ARG A 155 -9.42 -23.76 3.34
N ARG A 156 -8.63 -23.02 4.12
CA ARG A 156 -8.55 -23.23 5.57
C ARG A 156 -9.87 -22.94 6.28
N LEU A 157 -10.55 -21.86 5.90
CA LEU A 157 -11.81 -21.47 6.50
C LEU A 157 -13.00 -22.35 6.10
N THR A 158 -12.87 -23.20 5.08
CA THR A 158 -13.87 -24.21 4.68
C THR A 158 -13.56 -25.60 5.19
N ALA A 159 -12.45 -25.81 5.88
CA ALA A 159 -12.09 -27.10 6.48
C ALA A 159 -12.97 -27.45 7.68
N ASP A 160 -13.03 -28.74 8.04
CA ASP A 160 -13.74 -29.18 9.22
C ASP A 160 -13.10 -28.66 10.51
N GLY A 161 -13.92 -28.35 11.50
CA GLY A 161 -13.46 -27.94 12.83
C GLY A 161 -13.02 -26.47 12.93
N VAL A 162 -13.22 -25.64 11.90
CA VAL A 162 -12.93 -24.20 11.95
C VAL A 162 -13.71 -23.54 13.07
N THR A 163 -13.01 -22.70 13.84
CA THR A 163 -13.56 -21.94 14.97
C THR A 163 -13.84 -20.48 14.58
N ARG A 164 -14.60 -19.77 15.44
CA ARG A 164 -14.74 -18.31 15.28
C ARG A 164 -13.42 -17.57 15.40
N GLY A 165 -12.49 -18.07 16.23
CA GLY A 165 -11.14 -17.51 16.33
C GLY A 165 -10.40 -17.60 15.00
N ASP A 166 -10.39 -18.77 14.37
CA ASP A 166 -9.76 -18.97 13.05
C ASP A 166 -10.33 -18.02 11.99
N TYR A 167 -11.63 -17.82 12.00
CA TYR A 167 -12.29 -16.89 11.07
C TYR A 167 -11.87 -15.45 11.34
N THR A 168 -11.84 -15.03 12.60
CA THR A 168 -11.46 -13.66 12.99
C THR A 168 -10.00 -13.37 12.67
N ASP A 169 -9.10 -14.29 12.99
CA ASP A 169 -7.65 -14.13 12.78
C ASP A 169 -7.27 -14.04 11.30
N GLN A 170 -8.07 -14.64 10.42
CA GLN A 170 -7.84 -14.65 8.98
C GLN A 170 -8.75 -13.68 8.19
N PHE A 171 -9.64 -12.95 8.89
CA PHE A 171 -10.60 -12.05 8.25
C PHE A 171 -9.93 -11.00 7.36
N ALA A 172 -8.85 -10.41 7.82
CA ALA A 172 -8.13 -9.38 7.07
C ALA A 172 -7.59 -9.87 5.73
N SER A 173 -7.19 -11.14 5.62
CA SER A 173 -6.73 -11.70 4.33
C SER A 173 -7.82 -11.68 3.25
N LEU A 174 -9.10 -11.76 3.66
CA LEU A 174 -10.22 -11.73 2.73
C LEU A 174 -10.49 -10.33 2.14
N THR A 175 -9.88 -9.29 2.72
CA THR A 175 -10.04 -7.90 2.25
C THR A 175 -8.92 -7.44 1.33
N LEU A 176 -7.87 -8.24 1.15
CA LEU A 176 -6.74 -7.94 0.27
C LEU A 176 -7.17 -7.85 -1.20
N GLY A 177 -6.35 -7.23 -2.02
CA GLY A 177 -6.53 -7.14 -3.46
C GLY A 177 -5.20 -7.02 -4.20
N ASP A 178 -5.21 -7.33 -5.50
CA ASP A 178 -4.08 -7.21 -6.40
C ASP A 178 -4.07 -5.85 -7.09
N GLY A 179 -2.90 -5.38 -7.40
CA GLY A 179 -2.67 -4.14 -8.14
C GLY A 179 -1.18 -3.83 -8.21
N ALA A 180 -0.81 -2.82 -8.98
CA ALA A 180 0.55 -2.36 -9.06
C ALA A 180 0.61 -0.83 -9.14
N ALA A 181 1.69 -0.25 -8.64
CA ALA A 181 1.98 1.17 -8.76
C ALA A 181 3.47 1.44 -8.88
N ALA A 182 3.82 2.56 -9.47
CA ALA A 182 5.18 3.03 -9.51
C ALA A 182 5.27 4.55 -9.46
N ALA A 183 6.35 5.06 -8.87
CA ALA A 183 6.71 6.46 -8.90
C ALA A 183 8.15 6.66 -9.37
N VAL A 184 8.37 7.71 -10.14
CA VAL A 184 9.71 8.20 -10.50
C VAL A 184 10.05 9.40 -9.64
N VAL A 185 11.20 9.37 -9.00
CA VAL A 185 11.73 10.47 -8.19
C VAL A 185 12.95 11.04 -8.89
N GLY A 186 13.03 12.36 -9.00
CA GLY A 186 14.15 13.11 -9.58
C GLY A 186 14.46 14.35 -8.77
N ARG A 187 15.57 15.03 -9.08
CA ARG A 187 16.02 16.23 -8.37
C ARG A 187 15.05 17.40 -8.63
N ALA A 188 14.56 18.02 -7.57
CA ALA A 188 13.56 19.10 -7.65
C ALA A 188 14.09 20.32 -8.43
N SER A 189 15.41 20.64 -8.36
CA SER A 189 15.99 21.74 -9.11
C SER A 189 15.94 21.53 -10.64
N ASP A 190 16.01 20.28 -11.09
CA ASP A 190 16.08 19.90 -12.50
C ASP A 190 14.68 19.62 -13.09
N ARG A 191 13.71 19.41 -12.21
CA ARG A 191 12.31 19.07 -12.51
C ARG A 191 11.33 19.94 -11.72
N PRO A 192 11.24 21.24 -12.06
CA PRO A 192 10.33 22.18 -11.41
C PRO A 192 8.86 21.89 -11.70
N ASP A 193 8.57 21.04 -12.67
CA ASP A 193 7.24 20.50 -13.03
C ASP A 193 6.80 19.31 -12.16
N GLY A 194 7.70 18.79 -11.32
CA GLY A 194 7.42 17.65 -10.45
C GLY A 194 6.85 18.06 -9.09
N HIS A 195 6.27 17.08 -8.40
CA HIS A 195 5.72 17.23 -7.05
C HIS A 195 6.83 17.04 -6.00
N ARG A 196 6.96 17.99 -5.08
CA ARG A 196 8.04 17.95 -4.08
C ARG A 196 7.71 17.02 -2.94
N ILE A 197 8.65 16.17 -2.55
CA ILE A 197 8.57 15.36 -1.35
C ILE A 197 9.15 16.20 -0.21
N LEU A 198 8.31 16.68 0.70
CA LEU A 198 8.70 17.60 1.76
C LEU A 198 9.27 16.89 2.99
N GLY A 199 8.97 15.61 3.16
CA GLY A 199 9.32 14.83 4.34
C GLY A 199 8.13 14.63 5.26
N GLY A 200 8.40 14.31 6.53
CA GLY A 200 7.33 14.02 7.47
C GLY A 200 7.80 13.38 8.76
N VAL A 201 6.91 12.64 9.42
CA VAL A 201 7.14 11.99 10.71
C VAL A 201 6.88 10.49 10.62
N SER A 202 7.75 9.72 11.23
CA SER A 202 7.58 8.26 11.38
C SER A 202 7.70 7.86 12.83
N ARG A 203 6.91 6.84 13.26
CA ARG A 203 6.98 6.25 14.59
C ARG A 203 6.86 4.73 14.53
N ALA A 204 7.49 4.08 15.50
CA ALA A 204 7.47 2.64 15.67
C ALA A 204 6.88 2.27 17.04
N GLY A 205 5.99 1.27 17.05
CA GLY A 205 5.42 0.60 18.22
C GLY A 205 5.76 -0.89 18.15
N THR A 206 7.05 -1.21 18.19
CA THR A 206 7.58 -2.56 17.90
C THR A 206 7.22 -3.61 18.93
N GLU A 207 6.77 -3.22 20.11
CA GLU A 207 6.15 -4.11 21.11
C GLU A 207 4.90 -4.82 20.58
N HIS A 208 4.30 -4.29 19.52
CA HIS A 208 3.11 -4.82 18.85
C HIS A 208 3.41 -5.68 17.60
N HIS A 209 4.66 -6.12 17.39
CA HIS A 209 5.13 -6.79 16.17
C HIS A 209 4.41 -8.11 15.84
N ARG A 210 3.63 -8.68 16.77
CA ARG A 210 2.88 -9.92 16.57
C ARG A 210 1.41 -9.74 16.22
N LEU A 211 0.89 -8.51 16.18
CA LEU A 211 -0.53 -8.25 15.91
C LEU A 211 -0.94 -8.56 14.47
N CYS A 212 0.00 -8.46 13.54
CA CYS A 212 -0.22 -8.87 12.16
C CYS A 212 1.04 -9.56 11.65
N VAL A 213 0.92 -10.85 11.32
CA VAL A 213 2.04 -11.66 10.83
C VAL A 213 1.64 -12.36 9.55
N GLY A 214 2.39 -12.11 8.48
CA GLY A 214 2.27 -12.77 7.20
C GLY A 214 3.40 -13.77 6.96
N SER A 215 3.08 -14.87 6.32
CA SER A 215 4.00 -15.85 5.76
C SER A 215 3.46 -16.32 4.41
N PHE A 216 4.22 -17.14 3.69
CA PHE A 216 3.71 -17.70 2.44
C PHE A 216 2.36 -18.41 2.65
N GLY A 217 1.34 -17.94 1.96
CA GLY A 217 -0.01 -18.50 1.96
C GLY A 217 -0.83 -18.29 3.24
N LYS A 218 -0.32 -17.60 4.27
CA LYS A 218 -1.08 -17.36 5.51
C LYS A 218 -0.80 -15.99 6.11
N MET A 219 -1.87 -15.27 6.46
CA MET A 219 -1.81 -14.07 7.29
C MET A 219 -2.73 -14.24 8.49
N THR A 220 -2.26 -13.84 9.67
CA THR A 220 -3.05 -13.76 10.90
C THR A 220 -3.01 -12.34 11.45
N THR A 221 -4.14 -11.80 11.86
CA THR A 221 -4.26 -10.41 12.28
C THR A 221 -5.21 -10.26 13.45
N ASP A 222 -4.73 -9.74 14.57
CA ASP A 222 -5.61 -9.18 15.62
C ASP A 222 -6.04 -7.77 15.18
N THR A 223 -7.09 -7.72 14.38
CA THR A 223 -7.60 -6.47 13.79
C THR A 223 -8.02 -5.44 14.82
N LYS A 224 -8.55 -5.86 15.97
CA LYS A 224 -8.98 -4.96 17.04
C LYS A 224 -7.81 -4.29 17.73
N SER A 225 -6.82 -5.06 18.15
CA SER A 225 -5.61 -4.54 18.79
C SER A 225 -4.78 -3.70 17.81
N LEU A 226 -4.72 -4.14 16.53
CA LEU A 226 -4.02 -3.40 15.48
C LEU A 226 -4.65 -2.02 15.27
N LEU A 227 -5.98 -1.92 15.20
CA LEU A 227 -6.67 -0.64 15.10
C LEU A 227 -6.38 0.26 16.33
N THR A 228 -6.51 -0.29 17.54
CA THR A 228 -6.32 0.47 18.77
C THR A 228 -4.90 1.03 18.90
N HIS A 229 -3.90 0.19 18.71
CA HIS A 229 -2.50 0.59 18.86
C HIS A 229 -1.98 1.38 17.65
N GLY A 230 -2.46 1.06 16.45
CA GLY A 230 -2.15 1.81 15.24
C GLY A 230 -2.68 3.24 15.31
N LEU A 231 -3.93 3.42 15.79
CA LEU A 231 -4.52 4.75 15.96
C LEU A 231 -3.75 5.59 16.98
N LYS A 232 -3.35 4.97 18.11
CA LYS A 232 -2.50 5.66 19.09
C LYS A 232 -1.19 6.11 18.45
N LEU A 233 -0.56 5.27 17.65
CA LEU A 233 0.70 5.58 16.99
C LEU A 233 0.54 6.74 15.99
N VAL A 234 -0.57 6.78 15.24
CA VAL A 234 -0.93 7.87 14.34
C VAL A 234 -1.11 9.18 15.11
N THR A 235 -1.87 9.18 16.21
CA THR A 235 -2.09 10.40 17.01
C THR A 235 -0.81 10.90 17.65
N ASP A 236 0.04 10.00 18.14
CA ASP A 236 1.35 10.38 18.71
C ASP A 236 2.26 11.03 17.64
N ALA A 237 2.28 10.47 16.42
CA ALA A 237 3.03 11.02 15.29
C ALA A 237 2.47 12.37 14.83
N TRP A 238 1.15 12.52 14.80
CA TRP A 238 0.49 13.79 14.46
C TRP A 238 0.87 14.90 15.44
N HIS A 239 0.76 14.64 16.74
CA HIS A 239 1.14 15.62 17.76
C HIS A 239 2.64 15.94 17.73
N GLU A 240 3.50 14.99 17.35
CA GLU A 240 4.92 15.27 17.15
C GLU A 240 5.15 16.20 15.97
N ALA A 241 4.45 15.97 14.87
CA ALA A 241 4.51 16.82 13.69
C ALA A 241 4.12 18.27 14.04
N GLU A 242 3.00 18.47 14.77
CA GLU A 242 2.57 19.78 15.23
C GLU A 242 3.67 20.48 16.07
N ARG A 243 4.28 19.75 17.01
CA ARG A 243 5.39 20.29 17.83
C ARG A 243 6.63 20.60 17.02
N SER A 244 6.83 19.92 15.90
CA SER A 244 7.96 20.11 14.98
C SER A 244 7.70 21.19 13.93
N GLY A 245 6.54 21.85 14.00
CA GLY A 245 6.19 22.97 13.11
C GLY A 245 5.46 22.57 11.82
N TRP A 246 5.03 21.29 11.67
CA TRP A 246 4.18 20.89 10.57
C TRP A 246 2.74 21.37 10.82
N ASP A 247 2.12 21.98 9.81
CA ASP A 247 0.70 22.32 9.81
C ASP A 247 -0.06 21.40 8.86
N TRP A 248 -0.56 20.30 9.41
CA TRP A 248 -1.26 19.25 8.65
C TRP A 248 -2.78 19.27 8.80
N ARG A 249 -3.35 20.29 9.46
CA ARG A 249 -4.80 20.36 9.72
C ARG A 249 -5.64 20.72 8.50
N ARG A 250 -5.01 21.31 7.48
CA ARG A 250 -5.70 21.84 6.29
C ARG A 250 -4.91 21.53 5.04
N LEU A 251 -4.75 20.25 4.74
CA LEU A 251 -4.21 19.80 3.46
C LEU A 251 -5.36 19.55 2.47
N ASP A 252 -5.05 19.58 1.19
CA ASP A 252 -6.03 19.41 0.14
C ASP A 252 -6.44 17.94 -0.01
N ARG A 253 -5.53 16.99 0.34
CA ARG A 253 -5.80 15.54 0.35
C ARG A 253 -5.03 14.83 1.44
N TYR A 254 -5.68 13.78 2.00
CA TYR A 254 -5.07 12.83 2.92
C TYR A 254 -5.24 11.43 2.34
N VAL A 255 -4.23 10.98 1.61
CA VAL A 255 -4.20 9.63 1.03
C VAL A 255 -3.76 8.66 2.12
N THR A 256 -4.74 8.05 2.78
CA THR A 256 -4.48 7.07 3.84
C THR A 256 -4.26 5.68 3.26
N HIS A 257 -3.55 4.82 3.97
CA HIS A 257 -3.48 3.41 3.61
C HIS A 257 -4.89 2.80 3.61
N GLN A 258 -5.26 2.15 2.52
CA GLN A 258 -6.59 1.67 2.19
C GLN A 258 -6.85 0.31 2.83
N ILE A 259 -7.52 0.25 3.99
CA ILE A 259 -7.77 -0.98 4.76
C ILE A 259 -9.27 -1.30 4.88
N SER A 260 -10.04 -0.38 5.48
CA SER A 260 -11.45 -0.59 5.80
C SER A 260 -12.13 0.69 6.27
N THR A 261 -13.46 0.73 6.17
CA THR A 261 -14.26 1.85 6.66
C THR A 261 -14.01 2.17 8.14
N PRO A 262 -14.02 1.19 9.08
CA PRO A 262 -13.74 1.50 10.49
C PRO A 262 -12.37 2.11 10.72
N TYR A 263 -11.35 1.66 9.97
CA TYR A 263 -10.00 2.16 10.10
C TYR A 263 -9.89 3.60 9.59
N THR A 264 -10.44 3.89 8.42
CA THR A 264 -10.42 5.24 7.83
C THR A 264 -11.20 6.22 8.69
N ASN A 265 -12.40 5.85 9.15
CA ASN A 265 -13.20 6.69 10.04
C ASN A 265 -12.48 6.99 11.36
N ALA A 266 -11.82 5.99 11.95
CA ALA A 266 -11.08 6.19 13.20
C ALA A 266 -9.90 7.17 13.04
N ILE A 267 -9.20 7.17 11.89
CA ILE A 267 -8.17 8.17 11.60
C ILE A 267 -8.80 9.56 11.43
N ILE A 268 -9.86 9.67 10.63
CA ILE A 268 -10.58 10.94 10.39
C ILE A 268 -10.99 11.58 11.73
N GLU A 269 -11.61 10.80 12.61
CA GLU A 269 -12.05 11.26 13.93
C GLU A 269 -10.88 11.64 14.85
N ALA A 270 -9.80 10.84 14.84
CA ALA A 270 -8.69 11.01 15.78
C ALA A 270 -7.84 12.26 15.53
N VAL A 271 -7.73 12.70 14.27
CA VAL A 271 -6.93 13.87 13.89
C VAL A 271 -7.77 14.98 13.24
N ASP A 272 -9.10 14.88 13.38
CA ASP A 272 -10.10 15.89 12.98
C ASP A 272 -9.97 16.32 11.51
N LEU A 273 -10.02 15.33 10.60
CA LEU A 273 -9.97 15.57 9.15
C LEU A 273 -11.37 15.81 8.58
N ASP A 274 -11.45 16.59 7.49
CA ASP A 274 -12.64 16.62 6.65
C ASP A 274 -12.74 15.31 5.84
N PRO A 275 -13.80 14.50 6.02
CA PRO A 275 -13.97 13.26 5.26
C PRO A 275 -13.93 13.44 3.74
N ALA A 276 -14.31 14.61 3.22
CA ALA A 276 -14.30 14.90 1.79
C ALA A 276 -12.87 14.98 1.21
N THR A 277 -11.86 15.18 2.06
CA THR A 277 -10.45 15.23 1.66
C THR A 277 -9.74 13.88 1.76
N VAL A 278 -10.43 12.83 2.22
CA VAL A 278 -9.88 11.48 2.41
C VAL A 278 -10.48 10.53 1.37
N PRO A 279 -9.80 10.27 0.24
CA PRO A 279 -10.30 9.38 -0.80
C PRO A 279 -10.35 7.93 -0.32
N ILE A 280 -11.36 7.19 -0.79
CA ILE A 280 -11.58 5.77 -0.50
C ILE A 280 -11.49 4.99 -1.80
N THR A 281 -10.66 3.94 -1.81
CA THR A 281 -10.48 3.01 -2.94
C THR A 281 -10.53 1.55 -2.52
N PHE A 282 -10.38 1.26 -1.22
CA PHE A 282 -10.47 -0.12 -0.70
C PHE A 282 -11.82 -0.78 -0.96
N ASP A 283 -12.87 0.00 -1.15
CA ASP A 283 -14.23 -0.51 -1.40
C ASP A 283 -14.33 -1.29 -2.72
N ARG A 284 -13.46 -0.98 -3.70
CA ARG A 284 -13.44 -1.57 -5.05
C ARG A 284 -12.12 -2.26 -5.43
N TRP A 285 -10.99 -1.90 -4.78
CA TRP A 285 -9.70 -2.55 -5.03
C TRP A 285 -9.29 -3.50 -3.93
N GLY A 286 -9.94 -3.41 -2.75
CA GLY A 286 -9.46 -4.08 -1.55
C GLY A 286 -8.23 -3.38 -0.97
N ASN A 287 -7.59 -4.04 -0.01
CA ASN A 287 -6.30 -3.60 0.53
C ASN A 287 -5.17 -4.15 -0.36
N VAL A 288 -4.57 -3.29 -1.16
CA VAL A 288 -3.48 -3.63 -2.10
C VAL A 288 -2.11 -3.44 -1.44
N GLY A 289 -2.00 -3.70 -0.13
CA GLY A 289 -0.71 -3.58 0.56
C GLY A 289 -0.04 -2.22 0.38
N PRO A 290 1.29 -2.18 0.18
CA PRO A 290 2.03 -0.91 0.00
C PRO A 290 1.62 -0.13 -1.24
N ALA A 291 1.16 -0.79 -2.32
CA ALA A 291 0.68 -0.13 -3.54
C ALA A 291 -0.56 0.74 -3.30
N ALA A 292 -1.35 0.45 -2.25
CA ALA A 292 -2.64 1.09 -2.02
C ALA A 292 -2.56 2.63 -1.94
N ILE A 293 -1.55 3.17 -1.26
CA ILE A 293 -1.34 4.63 -1.18
C ILE A 293 -1.01 5.20 -2.56
N ALA A 294 -0.07 4.57 -3.27
CA ALA A 294 0.37 5.05 -4.58
C ALA A 294 -0.73 4.94 -5.64
N MET A 295 -1.51 3.87 -5.64
CA MET A 295 -2.65 3.70 -6.54
C MET A 295 -3.71 4.77 -6.28
N THR A 296 -4.06 5.01 -5.00
CA THR A 296 -5.02 6.04 -4.63
C THR A 296 -4.51 7.43 -4.99
N LEU A 297 -3.24 7.74 -4.73
CA LEU A 297 -2.64 9.02 -5.12
C LEU A 297 -2.66 9.21 -6.64
N SER A 298 -2.31 8.17 -7.40
CA SER A 298 -2.34 8.20 -8.87
C SER A 298 -3.74 8.44 -9.42
N GLU A 299 -4.77 7.86 -8.81
CA GLU A 299 -6.15 8.12 -9.19
C GLU A 299 -6.58 9.57 -8.88
N GLN A 300 -6.11 10.12 -7.76
CA GLN A 300 -6.44 11.50 -7.37
C GLN A 300 -5.67 12.55 -8.19
N ALA A 301 -4.60 12.16 -8.89
CA ALA A 301 -3.69 13.07 -9.58
C ALA A 301 -4.39 14.09 -10.49
N GLU A 302 -5.40 13.65 -11.25
CA GLU A 302 -6.16 14.54 -12.16
C GLU A 302 -7.04 15.57 -11.43
N SER A 303 -7.34 15.32 -10.15
CA SER A 303 -8.16 16.22 -9.30
C SER A 303 -7.33 17.22 -8.50
N LEU A 304 -6.02 17.06 -8.50
CA LEU A 304 -5.06 17.90 -7.79
C LEU A 304 -4.51 18.99 -8.70
N SER A 305 -4.21 20.14 -8.12
CA SER A 305 -3.66 21.31 -8.80
C SER A 305 -2.25 21.63 -8.28
N PRO A 306 -1.39 22.27 -9.08
CA PRO A 306 -0.08 22.73 -8.61
C PRO A 306 -0.21 23.61 -7.36
N GLY A 307 0.53 23.25 -6.31
CA GLY A 307 0.50 23.90 -5.00
C GLY A 307 -0.48 23.27 -3.99
N ASP A 308 -1.27 22.26 -4.39
CA ASP A 308 -2.05 21.49 -3.43
C ASP A 308 -1.10 20.68 -2.52
N ARG A 309 -1.45 20.60 -1.26
CA ARG A 309 -0.67 19.87 -0.26
C ARG A 309 -1.33 18.51 0.01
N VAL A 310 -0.56 17.47 -0.15
CA VAL A 310 -1.05 16.08 -0.04
C VAL A 310 -0.27 15.33 1.03
N MET A 311 -0.98 14.62 1.89
CA MET A 311 -0.37 13.70 2.85
C MET A 311 -0.56 12.26 2.42
N CYS A 312 0.51 11.48 2.39
CA CYS A 312 0.49 10.03 2.39
C CYS A 312 0.64 9.53 3.82
N LEU A 313 -0.40 8.86 4.36
CA LEU A 313 -0.43 8.37 5.73
C LEU A 313 -0.68 6.87 5.75
N GLY A 314 0.22 6.13 6.38
CA GLY A 314 0.06 4.69 6.55
C GLY A 314 0.38 4.20 7.94
N VAL A 315 -0.25 3.05 8.28
CA VAL A 315 0.16 2.19 9.39
C VAL A 315 0.40 0.81 8.81
N GLY A 316 1.55 0.25 9.10
CA GLY A 316 1.93 -1.10 8.69
C GLY A 316 2.14 -2.02 9.87
N SER A 317 2.19 -3.32 9.55
CA SER A 317 2.62 -4.33 10.53
C SER A 317 3.98 -3.95 11.10
N GLY A 318 4.15 -4.17 12.40
CA GLY A 318 5.40 -3.79 13.04
C GLY A 318 5.23 -3.43 14.53
N LEU A 319 4.32 -2.56 14.97
CA LEU A 319 3.62 -1.54 14.18
C LEU A 319 4.56 -0.39 13.81
N ASN A 320 4.35 0.14 12.64
CA ASN A 320 4.99 1.39 12.23
C ASN A 320 3.94 2.33 11.65
N THR A 321 4.15 3.64 11.75
CA THR A 321 3.41 4.64 11.00
C THR A 321 4.36 5.61 10.32
N THR A 322 3.96 6.08 9.16
CA THR A 322 4.66 7.14 8.42
C THR A 322 3.64 8.10 7.84
N MET A 323 3.91 9.36 8.02
CA MET A 323 3.21 10.49 7.41
C MET A 323 4.21 11.23 6.54
N LEU A 324 3.94 11.33 5.26
CA LEU A 324 4.81 11.97 4.27
C LEU A 324 4.01 13.03 3.52
N GLU A 325 4.46 14.27 3.58
CA GLU A 325 3.83 15.38 2.87
C GLU A 325 4.46 15.59 1.50
N LEU A 326 3.60 15.86 0.53
CA LEU A 326 3.93 16.25 -0.82
C LEU A 326 3.36 17.64 -1.12
N ASP A 327 4.11 18.43 -1.87
CA ASP A 327 3.66 19.66 -2.52
C ASP A 327 3.42 19.31 -4.00
N TRP A 328 2.15 19.36 -4.42
CA TRP A 328 1.69 18.82 -5.70
C TRP A 328 1.94 19.72 -6.90
#